data_c4ff1191d0389e7b25e0e23907e208e8
#
_entry.id   c4ff1191d0389e7b25e0e23907e208e8
#
_cell.length_a   1.000
_cell.length_b   1.000
_cell.length_c   1.000
_cell.angle_alpha   90.00
_cell.angle_beta   90.00
_cell.angle_gamma   90.00
#
_symmetry.space_group_name_H-M   'P 1'
#
loop_
_entity.id
_entity.type
_entity.pdbx_description
1 polymer ?
#
loop_
_entity_poly.entity_id
_entity_poly.type
_entity_poly.pdbx_seq_one_letter_code
_entity_poly.pdbx_strand_id
1 'polypeptide(L)'
;MKIKVKTTDLSKEEIVDLLSTALYGSPWWEVDNSTEEYNQAKGDTIEEKLADMLLKDQSVYLIDMEEDTPYELTLDKLCKGIGLFIKNGGNTDIDDYDLVDADSVMQYSLFGEIIWVN
;
A
#
# COMPACT_ATOMS: atom_id res chain seq x y z
N MET A 1 -13.11 -21.61 -11.43
CA MET A 1 -13.42 -20.18 -11.50
C MET A 1 -12.29 -19.34 -10.93
N LYS A 2 -12.06 -18.24 -11.54
CA LYS A 2 -10.96 -17.38 -11.16
C LYS A 2 -11.47 -16.17 -10.40
N ILE A 3 -10.95 -15.94 -9.20
CA ILE A 3 -11.25 -14.75 -8.45
C ILE A 3 -10.15 -13.73 -8.76
N LYS A 4 -10.57 -12.56 -9.16
CA LYS A 4 -9.65 -11.46 -9.40
C LYS A 4 -9.87 -10.38 -8.38
N VAL A 5 -8.80 -9.85 -7.87
CA VAL A 5 -8.84 -8.57 -7.19
C VAL A 5 -8.63 -7.51 -8.26
N LYS A 6 -9.67 -6.76 -8.52
CA LYS A 6 -9.60 -5.67 -9.49
C LYS A 6 -9.27 -4.37 -8.76
N THR A 7 -8.61 -3.47 -9.46
CA THR A 7 -8.31 -2.16 -8.90
C THR A 7 -9.56 -1.43 -8.43
N THR A 8 -10.68 -1.66 -9.10
CA THR A 8 -11.96 -1.03 -8.77
C THR A 8 -12.66 -1.66 -7.57
N ASP A 9 -12.16 -2.82 -7.10
CA ASP A 9 -12.82 -3.54 -6.01
C ASP A 9 -12.42 -3.02 -4.63
N LEU A 10 -11.32 -2.26 -4.55
CA LEU A 10 -10.91 -1.67 -3.28
C LEU A 10 -11.61 -0.35 -3.05
N SER A 11 -12.29 -0.24 -1.92
CA SER A 11 -12.88 1.02 -1.51
C SER A 11 -11.82 1.97 -0.95
N LYS A 12 -12.14 3.26 -0.93
CA LYS A 12 -11.26 4.24 -0.29
C LYS A 12 -11.01 3.89 1.17
N GLU A 13 -12.04 3.47 1.88
CA GLU A 13 -11.92 3.10 3.30
C GLU A 13 -10.95 1.93 3.50
N GLU A 14 -11.03 0.92 2.65
CA GLU A 14 -10.12 -0.22 2.73
C GLU A 14 -8.69 0.19 2.49
N ILE A 15 -8.45 1.05 1.52
CA ILE A 15 -7.10 1.56 1.22
C ILE A 15 -6.59 2.38 2.39
N VAL A 16 -7.42 3.27 2.95
CA VAL A 16 -7.05 4.10 4.09
C VAL A 16 -6.70 3.21 5.29
N ASP A 17 -7.51 2.21 5.58
CA ASP A 17 -7.27 1.31 6.72
C ASP A 17 -5.95 0.55 6.55
N LEU A 18 -5.70 0.01 5.37
CA LEU A 18 -4.47 -0.73 5.08
C LEU A 18 -3.24 0.18 5.22
N LEU A 19 -3.29 1.35 4.59
CA LEU A 19 -2.16 2.28 4.62
C LEU A 19 -1.95 2.87 6.01
N SER A 20 -3.02 3.10 6.76
CA SER A 20 -2.92 3.57 8.14
C SER A 20 -2.17 2.55 8.98
N THR A 21 -2.54 1.28 8.88
CA THR A 21 -1.86 0.21 9.60
C THR A 21 -0.38 0.14 9.20
N ALA A 22 -0.09 0.21 7.91
CA ALA A 22 1.28 0.16 7.42
C ALA A 22 2.11 1.36 7.88
N LEU A 23 1.55 2.57 7.81
CA LEU A 23 2.26 3.80 8.18
C LEU A 23 2.58 3.86 9.67
N TYR A 24 1.62 3.48 10.50
CA TYR A 24 1.77 3.63 11.95
C TYR A 24 2.39 2.40 12.61
N GLY A 25 2.86 1.43 11.80
CA GLY A 25 3.52 0.23 12.25
C GLY A 25 5.04 0.28 12.18
N SER A 26 5.64 1.45 12.20
CA SER A 26 7.10 1.65 12.11
C SER A 26 7.68 1.05 10.83
N PRO A 27 7.22 1.49 9.67
CA PRO A 27 7.68 0.93 8.40
C PRO A 27 9.14 1.29 8.13
N TRP A 28 9.76 0.50 7.23
CA TRP A 28 11.12 0.74 6.75
C TRP A 28 11.18 1.85 5.67
N TRP A 29 10.03 2.40 5.33
CA TRP A 29 9.88 3.41 4.27
C TRP A 29 9.14 4.64 4.80
N GLU A 30 9.34 5.74 4.10
CA GLU A 30 8.57 6.96 4.34
C GLU A 30 7.96 7.45 3.04
N VAL A 31 6.88 8.21 3.14
CA VAL A 31 6.18 8.74 1.98
C VAL A 31 6.94 9.95 1.43
N ASP A 32 7.13 9.97 0.10
CA ASP A 32 7.62 11.18 -0.56
C ASP A 32 6.48 12.18 -0.65
N ASN A 33 6.52 13.19 0.20
CA ASN A 33 5.50 14.24 0.25
C ASN A 33 5.88 15.49 -0.55
N SER A 34 6.93 15.39 -1.37
CA SER A 34 7.41 16.54 -2.14
C SER A 34 6.80 16.65 -3.53
N THR A 35 6.03 15.66 -3.96
CA THR A 35 5.45 15.66 -5.30
C THR A 35 4.25 16.60 -5.37
N GLU A 36 4.01 17.13 -6.57
CA GLU A 36 2.84 17.98 -6.79
C GLU A 36 1.55 17.19 -6.59
N GLU A 37 1.53 15.93 -7.04
CA GLU A 37 0.38 15.06 -6.88
C GLU A 37 0.01 14.89 -5.40
N TYR A 38 1.00 14.69 -4.55
CA TYR A 38 0.76 14.59 -3.12
C TYR A 38 0.22 15.91 -2.56
N ASN A 39 0.79 17.03 -2.98
CA ASN A 39 0.37 18.34 -2.48
C ASN A 39 -1.06 18.69 -2.89
N GLN A 40 -1.51 18.18 -4.04
CA GLN A 40 -2.87 18.41 -4.53
C GLN A 40 -3.86 17.34 -4.09
N ALA A 41 -3.39 16.26 -3.47
CA ALA A 41 -4.25 15.18 -3.02
C ALA A 41 -5.21 15.64 -1.93
N LYS A 42 -6.41 15.07 -1.93
CA LYS A 42 -7.45 15.41 -0.98
C LYS A 42 -7.39 14.49 0.23
N GLY A 43 -7.52 15.08 1.41
CA GLY A 43 -7.54 14.35 2.67
C GLY A 43 -6.88 15.14 3.77
N ASP A 44 -7.22 14.80 5.01
CA ASP A 44 -6.69 15.46 6.19
C ASP A 44 -5.47 14.70 6.76
N THR A 45 -5.30 13.45 6.37
CA THR A 45 -4.20 12.60 6.85
C THR A 45 -3.37 12.12 5.67
N ILE A 46 -2.16 11.62 5.97
CA ILE A 46 -1.28 11.05 4.95
C ILE A 46 -1.99 9.90 4.23
N GLU A 47 -2.57 8.97 4.96
CA GLU A 47 -3.22 7.80 4.36
C GLU A 47 -4.42 8.18 3.50
N GLU A 48 -5.15 9.22 3.86
CA GLU A 48 -6.24 9.71 3.02
C GLU A 48 -5.74 10.31 1.71
N LYS A 49 -4.66 11.08 1.78
CA LYS A 49 -4.05 11.64 0.57
C LYS A 49 -3.52 10.54 -0.35
N LEU A 50 -2.87 9.53 0.21
CA LEU A 50 -2.36 8.41 -0.58
C LEU A 50 -3.50 7.64 -1.24
N ALA A 51 -4.60 7.40 -0.51
CA ALA A 51 -5.76 6.73 -1.08
C ALA A 51 -6.35 7.55 -2.23
N ASP A 52 -6.44 8.87 -2.07
CA ASP A 52 -6.93 9.75 -3.14
C ASP A 52 -6.06 9.64 -4.39
N MET A 53 -4.74 9.67 -4.22
CA MET A 53 -3.80 9.53 -5.34
C MET A 53 -3.96 8.18 -6.04
N LEU A 54 -3.99 7.09 -5.27
CA LEU A 54 -4.09 5.75 -5.83
C LEU A 54 -5.39 5.55 -6.60
N LEU A 55 -6.50 6.08 -6.09
CA LEU A 55 -7.80 5.96 -6.76
C LEU A 55 -7.89 6.80 -8.02
N LYS A 56 -7.01 7.76 -8.21
CA LYS A 56 -6.89 8.55 -9.44
C LYS A 56 -5.81 8.01 -10.38
N ASP A 57 -5.35 6.79 -10.12
CA ASP A 57 -4.29 6.14 -10.91
C ASP A 57 -2.97 6.91 -10.91
N GLN A 58 -2.71 7.65 -9.84
CA GLN A 58 -1.43 8.34 -9.66
C GLN A 58 -0.46 7.45 -8.91
N SER A 59 0.83 7.66 -9.13
CA SER A 59 1.88 6.94 -8.42
C SER A 59 2.18 7.60 -7.08
N VAL A 60 2.33 6.75 -6.06
CA VAL A 60 2.81 7.16 -4.74
C VAL A 60 4.25 6.65 -4.63
N TYR A 61 5.15 7.46 -4.11
CA TYR A 61 6.55 7.06 -3.94
C TYR A 61 6.86 6.86 -2.47
N LEU A 62 7.39 5.68 -2.16
CA LEU A 62 7.80 5.29 -0.82
C LEU A 62 9.32 5.17 -0.83
N ILE A 63 9.97 5.89 0.06
CA ILE A 63 11.43 5.99 0.08
C ILE A 63 11.99 5.10 1.18
N ASP A 64 12.88 4.18 0.81
CA ASP A 64 13.62 3.35 1.77
C ASP A 64 14.48 4.26 2.64
N MET A 65 14.25 4.19 3.96
CA MET A 65 14.94 5.08 4.89
C MET A 65 16.42 4.79 5.08
N GLU A 66 16.87 3.59 4.73
CA GLU A 66 18.29 3.24 4.83
C GLU A 66 19.08 3.65 3.59
N GLU A 67 18.49 3.42 2.41
CA GLU A 67 19.20 3.60 1.14
C GLU A 67 18.70 4.78 0.33
N ASP A 68 17.68 5.49 0.81
CA ASP A 68 17.04 6.60 0.10
C ASP A 68 16.53 6.23 -1.29
N THR A 69 16.22 4.95 -1.50
CA THR A 69 15.73 4.46 -2.78
C THR A 69 14.21 4.64 -2.86
N PRO A 70 13.70 5.32 -3.89
CA PRO A 70 12.26 5.47 -4.06
C PRO A 70 11.67 4.23 -4.75
N TYR A 71 10.52 3.79 -4.25
CA TYR A 71 9.73 2.72 -4.85
C TYR A 71 8.36 3.25 -5.22
N GLU A 72 7.95 2.95 -6.43
CA GLU A 72 6.64 3.37 -6.91
C GLU A 72 5.56 2.41 -6.46
N LEU A 73 4.48 2.95 -5.87
CA LEU A 73 3.28 2.22 -5.55
C LEU A 73 2.13 2.77 -6.39
N THR A 74 1.37 1.87 -7.01
CA THR A 74 0.16 2.21 -7.75
C THR A 74 -0.99 1.38 -7.22
N LEU A 75 -2.22 1.74 -7.56
CA LEU A 75 -3.38 0.94 -7.17
C LEU A 75 -3.28 -0.48 -7.73
N ASP A 76 -2.84 -0.63 -8.96
CA ASP A 76 -2.64 -1.94 -9.58
C ASP A 76 -1.65 -2.79 -8.78
N LYS A 77 -0.51 -2.21 -8.40
CA LYS A 77 0.48 -2.90 -7.60
C LYS A 77 -0.06 -3.29 -6.23
N LEU A 78 -0.84 -2.40 -5.61
CA LEU A 78 -1.45 -2.67 -4.30
C LEU A 78 -2.40 -3.86 -4.40
N CYS A 79 -3.26 -3.89 -5.41
CA CYS A 79 -4.18 -4.99 -5.63
C CYS A 79 -3.44 -6.30 -5.90
N LYS A 80 -2.40 -6.26 -6.69
CA LYS A 80 -1.57 -7.45 -6.94
C LYS A 80 -0.87 -7.92 -5.66
N GLY A 81 -0.42 -6.99 -4.84
CA GLY A 81 0.22 -7.30 -3.57
C GLY A 81 -0.74 -8.00 -2.61
N ILE A 82 -1.96 -7.50 -2.51
CA ILE A 82 -3.01 -8.15 -1.71
C ILE A 82 -3.28 -9.56 -2.23
N GLY A 83 -3.39 -9.71 -3.55
CA GLY A 83 -3.62 -11.02 -4.17
C GLY A 83 -2.51 -12.01 -3.86
N LEU A 84 -1.24 -11.57 -3.94
CA LEU A 84 -0.10 -12.42 -3.60
C LEU A 84 -0.09 -12.78 -2.12
N PHE A 85 -0.42 -11.82 -1.24
CA PHE A 85 -0.50 -12.08 0.19
C PHE A 85 -1.52 -13.19 0.49
N ILE A 86 -2.72 -13.06 -0.08
CA ILE A 86 -3.78 -14.05 0.11
C ILE A 86 -3.37 -15.40 -0.47
N LYS A 87 -2.78 -15.42 -1.66
CA LYS A 87 -2.32 -16.64 -2.31
C LYS A 87 -1.30 -17.40 -1.46
N ASN A 88 -0.50 -16.68 -0.69
CA ASN A 88 0.52 -17.27 0.17
C ASN A 88 0.03 -17.48 1.61
N GLY A 89 -1.27 -17.56 1.80
CA GLY A 89 -1.87 -17.92 3.08
C GLY A 89 -2.26 -16.75 3.98
N GLY A 90 -2.18 -15.53 3.47
CA GLY A 90 -2.54 -14.35 4.24
C GLY A 90 -4.03 -14.20 4.44
N ASN A 91 -4.39 -13.34 5.39
CA ASN A 91 -5.77 -13.04 5.74
C ASN A 91 -6.49 -12.39 4.56
N THR A 92 -7.70 -12.83 4.27
CA THR A 92 -8.51 -12.30 3.17
C THR A 92 -9.28 -11.04 3.55
N ASP A 93 -9.35 -10.72 4.84
CA ASP A 93 -10.12 -9.58 5.32
C ASP A 93 -9.19 -8.41 5.67
N ILE A 94 -9.19 -7.40 4.84
CA ILE A 94 -8.33 -6.22 5.01
C ILE A 94 -8.59 -5.53 6.35
N ASP A 95 -9.83 -5.54 6.82
CA ASP A 95 -10.19 -4.90 8.08
C ASP A 95 -9.54 -5.58 9.29
N ASP A 96 -9.10 -6.83 9.13
CA ASP A 96 -8.44 -7.59 10.19
C ASP A 96 -6.90 -7.59 10.06
N TYR A 97 -6.34 -6.85 9.13
CA TYR A 97 -4.89 -6.82 8.94
C TYR A 97 -4.20 -6.17 10.15
N ASP A 98 -3.23 -6.89 10.70
CA ASP A 98 -2.34 -6.31 11.72
C ASP A 98 -1.10 -5.71 11.04
N LEU A 99 -0.15 -5.27 11.86
CA LEU A 99 1.07 -4.62 11.36
C LEU A 99 1.88 -5.56 10.46
N VAL A 100 1.95 -6.83 10.80
CA VAL A 100 2.70 -7.82 10.01
C VAL A 100 2.02 -8.05 8.68
N ASP A 101 0.70 -8.18 8.68
CA ASP A 101 -0.08 -8.36 7.46
C ASP A 101 0.11 -7.17 6.52
N ALA A 102 -0.01 -5.96 7.05
CA ALA A 102 0.12 -4.75 6.25
C ALA A 102 1.53 -4.63 5.66
N ASP A 103 2.56 -4.93 6.44
CA ASP A 103 3.93 -4.91 5.95
C ASP A 103 4.14 -5.94 4.83
N SER A 104 3.60 -7.13 5.01
CA SER A 104 3.68 -8.17 3.97
C SER A 104 3.02 -7.73 2.67
N VAL A 105 1.83 -7.12 2.76
CA VAL A 105 1.13 -6.60 1.58
C VAL A 105 1.98 -5.54 0.89
N MET A 106 2.59 -4.64 1.65
CA MET A 106 3.43 -3.59 1.07
C MET A 106 4.64 -4.19 0.35
N GLN A 107 5.29 -5.20 0.93
CA GLN A 107 6.42 -5.86 0.28
C GLN A 107 5.98 -6.57 -1.00
N TYR A 108 4.87 -7.31 -0.96
CA TYR A 108 4.34 -7.94 -2.18
C TYR A 108 3.98 -6.90 -3.24
N SER A 109 3.43 -5.76 -2.82
CA SER A 109 3.04 -4.71 -3.75
C SER A 109 4.25 -4.07 -4.45
N LEU A 110 5.33 -3.85 -3.70
CA LEU A 110 6.51 -3.15 -4.22
C LEU A 110 7.50 -4.09 -4.89
N PHE A 111 7.65 -5.31 -4.39
CA PHE A 111 8.71 -6.22 -4.82
C PHE A 111 8.20 -7.52 -5.43
N GLY A 112 6.94 -7.85 -5.27
CA GLY A 112 6.39 -9.12 -5.70
C GLY A 112 6.75 -10.30 -4.81
N GLU A 113 7.47 -10.05 -3.71
CA GLU A 113 7.91 -11.08 -2.76
C GLU A 113 8.25 -10.47 -1.41
N ILE A 114 8.38 -11.30 -0.40
CA ILE A 114 8.83 -10.86 0.91
C ILE A 114 10.36 -10.84 0.90
N ILE A 115 10.93 -9.66 1.11
CA ILE A 115 12.37 -9.45 1.14
C ILE A 115 12.89 -9.38 2.58
N TRP A 116 12.14 -8.69 3.44
CA TRP A 116 12.52 -8.54 4.84
C TRP A 116 11.57 -9.35 5.72
N VAL A 117 12.14 -10.14 6.60
CA VAL A 117 11.38 -10.94 7.57
C VAL A 117 11.68 -10.41 8.97
N ASN A 118 10.61 -10.15 9.71
CA ASN A 118 10.74 -9.69 11.11
C ASN A 118 10.73 -10.86 12.07
#